data_790743b3dc52c0f5ca528f7b9f908942
#
_entry.id   790743b3dc52c0f5ca528f7b9f908942
#
_cell.length_a   1.000
_cell.length_b   1.000
_cell.length_c   1.000
_cell.angle_alpha   90.00
_cell.angle_beta   90.00
_cell.angle_gamma   90.00
#
_symmetry.space_group_name_H-M   'P 1'
#
loop_
_entity.id
_entity.type
_entity.pdbx_description
1 polymer ?
#
loop_
_entity_poly.entity_id
_entity_poly.type
_entity_poly.pdbx_seq_one_letter_code
_entity_poly.pdbx_strand_id
1 'polypeptide(L)'
;SPWTLEAVVKKLLQYSNNFIANQVMLALGAHVHGPPATLDKGVQVLTRTAAALPGWNTAVIAEGSGISRKNRVTPAQMGTLLMAFMPHHTLMPFTGTQYYKTGTLTGVRTRAGYFAGTDHRLYPFVIMK
;
A
#
# COMPACT_ATOMS: atom_id res chain seq x y z
N SER A 1 -17.79 3.11 -14.97
CA SER A 1 -17.16 4.24 -14.29
C SER A 1 -16.21 4.97 -15.23
N PRO A 2 -16.20 6.31 -15.23
CA PRO A 2 -15.25 7.08 -16.02
C PRO A 2 -13.80 6.99 -15.48
N TRP A 3 -13.63 6.42 -14.29
CA TRP A 3 -12.33 6.29 -13.64
C TRP A 3 -11.82 4.85 -13.73
N THR A 4 -10.59 4.67 -14.23
CA THR A 4 -9.92 3.38 -14.17
C THR A 4 -9.38 3.14 -12.76
N LEU A 5 -9.18 1.87 -12.38
CA LEU A 5 -8.55 1.52 -11.12
C LEU A 5 -7.15 2.16 -11.00
N GLU A 6 -6.39 2.18 -12.08
CA GLU A 6 -5.08 2.84 -12.13
C GLU A 6 -5.18 4.31 -11.75
N ALA A 7 -6.12 5.06 -12.33
CA ALA A 7 -6.32 6.48 -12.03
C ALA A 7 -6.71 6.70 -10.57
N VAL A 8 -7.58 5.84 -10.02
CA VAL A 8 -7.99 5.90 -8.61
C VAL A 8 -6.80 5.66 -7.69
N VAL A 9 -6.01 4.61 -7.94
CA VAL A 9 -4.83 4.28 -7.12
C VAL A 9 -3.78 5.37 -7.18
N LYS A 10 -3.54 5.93 -8.37
CA LYS A 10 -2.57 7.03 -8.53
C LYS A 10 -2.96 8.24 -7.68
N LYS A 11 -4.22 8.64 -7.71
CA LYS A 11 -4.72 9.74 -6.87
C LYS A 11 -4.69 9.40 -5.39
N LEU A 12 -5.05 8.18 -5.04
CA LEU A 12 -4.98 7.68 -3.67
C LEU A 12 -3.57 7.81 -3.10
N LEU A 13 -2.57 7.38 -3.84
CA LEU A 13 -1.17 7.45 -3.40
C LEU A 13 -0.67 8.89 -3.34
N GLN A 14 -1.14 9.75 -4.25
CA GLN A 14 -0.74 11.16 -4.29
C GLN A 14 -1.30 11.97 -3.11
N TYR A 15 -2.57 11.77 -2.78
CA TYR A 15 -3.28 12.62 -1.82
C TYR A 15 -3.50 11.95 -0.45
N SER A 16 -3.14 10.69 -0.28
CA SER A 16 -3.33 9.94 0.98
C SER A 16 -4.76 9.96 1.49
N ASN A 17 -5.74 9.74 0.62
CA ASN A 17 -7.14 9.79 1.01
C ASN A 17 -7.54 8.50 1.72
N ASN A 18 -7.73 8.57 3.05
CA ASN A 18 -8.06 7.42 3.88
C ASN A 18 -9.42 6.81 3.55
N PHE A 19 -10.39 7.65 3.20
CA PHE A 19 -11.71 7.18 2.80
C PHE A 19 -11.63 6.34 1.53
N ILE A 20 -10.94 6.83 0.50
CA ILE A 20 -10.77 6.10 -0.77
C ILE A 20 -10.01 4.79 -0.54
N ALA A 21 -8.97 4.80 0.31
CA ALA A 21 -8.22 3.58 0.64
C ALA A 21 -9.14 2.50 1.21
N ASN A 22 -10.00 2.85 2.16
CA ASN A 22 -10.96 1.91 2.74
C ASN A 22 -12.06 1.52 1.76
N GLN A 23 -12.51 2.42 0.87
CA GLN A 23 -13.49 2.08 -0.17
C GLN A 23 -12.91 1.08 -1.17
N VAL A 24 -11.65 1.22 -1.57
CA VAL A 24 -10.98 0.24 -2.45
C VAL A 24 -10.91 -1.12 -1.75
N MET A 25 -10.56 -1.14 -0.47
CA MET A 25 -10.53 -2.37 0.32
C MET A 25 -11.90 -3.05 0.40
N LEU A 26 -12.96 -2.29 0.66
CA LEU A 26 -14.33 -2.80 0.69
C LEU A 26 -14.73 -3.38 -0.68
N ALA A 27 -14.39 -2.67 -1.76
CA ALA A 27 -14.69 -3.12 -3.12
C ALA A 27 -13.97 -4.42 -3.46
N LEU A 28 -12.71 -4.58 -3.06
CA LEU A 28 -11.96 -5.83 -3.23
C LEU A 28 -12.63 -6.98 -2.48
N GLY A 29 -13.05 -6.75 -1.25
CA GLY A 29 -13.77 -7.75 -0.46
C GLY A 29 -15.06 -8.20 -1.12
N ALA A 30 -15.86 -7.27 -1.62
CA ALA A 30 -17.11 -7.57 -2.32
C ALA A 30 -16.87 -8.27 -3.65
N HIS A 31 -15.80 -7.89 -4.36
CA HIS A 31 -15.45 -8.51 -5.64
C HIS A 31 -15.09 -9.99 -5.47
N VAL A 32 -14.34 -10.33 -4.43
CA VAL A 32 -13.87 -11.71 -4.20
C VAL A 32 -14.94 -12.57 -3.50
N HIS A 33 -15.60 -12.01 -2.49
CA HIS A 33 -16.53 -12.76 -1.61
C HIS A 33 -18.01 -12.47 -1.85
N GLY A 34 -18.32 -11.60 -2.81
CA GLY A 34 -19.70 -11.18 -3.09
C GLY A 34 -20.20 -10.10 -2.14
N PRO A 35 -21.29 -9.39 -2.54
CA PRO A 35 -21.91 -8.37 -1.70
C PRO A 35 -22.55 -9.00 -0.45
N PRO A 36 -22.79 -8.22 0.63
CA PRO A 36 -22.41 -6.81 0.76
C PRO A 36 -20.92 -6.62 1.00
N ALA A 37 -20.42 -5.42 0.68
CA ALA A 37 -19.05 -5.03 1.00
C ALA A 37 -18.89 -4.85 2.51
N THR A 38 -17.94 -5.55 3.12
CA THR A 38 -17.63 -5.42 4.55
C THR A 38 -16.13 -5.29 4.76
N LEU A 39 -15.76 -4.68 5.88
CA LEU A 39 -14.35 -4.55 6.25
C LEU A 39 -13.68 -5.92 6.38
N ASP A 40 -14.37 -6.88 7.04
CA ASP A 40 -13.84 -8.24 7.23
C ASP A 40 -13.49 -8.92 5.91
N LYS A 41 -14.35 -8.80 4.90
CA LYS A 41 -14.07 -9.35 3.57
C LYS A 41 -12.85 -8.71 2.94
N GLY A 42 -12.72 -7.39 3.04
CA GLY A 42 -11.55 -6.65 2.56
C GLY A 42 -10.27 -7.08 3.27
N VAL A 43 -10.31 -7.18 4.59
CA VAL A 43 -9.17 -7.65 5.40
C VAL A 43 -8.76 -9.07 4.99
N GLN A 44 -9.72 -9.97 4.78
CA GLN A 44 -9.43 -11.33 4.33
C GLN A 44 -8.70 -11.35 2.98
N VAL A 45 -9.16 -10.55 2.03
CA VAL A 45 -8.54 -10.48 0.70
C VAL A 45 -7.12 -9.94 0.80
N LEU A 46 -6.90 -8.83 1.51
CA LEU A 46 -5.58 -8.23 1.65
C LEU A 46 -4.62 -9.15 2.42
N THR A 47 -5.09 -9.75 3.50
CA THR A 47 -4.27 -10.66 4.32
C THR A 47 -3.83 -11.88 3.51
N ARG A 48 -4.75 -12.47 2.75
CA ARG A 48 -4.44 -13.64 1.91
C ARG A 48 -3.49 -13.26 0.78
N THR A 49 -3.70 -12.13 0.12
CA THR A 49 -2.85 -11.64 -0.96
C THR A 49 -1.44 -11.34 -0.43
N ALA A 50 -1.35 -10.66 0.72
CA ALA A 50 -0.08 -10.33 1.36
C ALA A 50 0.67 -11.58 1.83
N ALA A 51 -0.04 -12.61 2.31
CA ALA A 51 0.59 -13.86 2.76
C ALA A 51 1.39 -14.58 1.67
N ALA A 52 1.10 -14.31 0.40
CA ALA A 52 1.88 -14.82 -0.72
C ALA A 52 3.26 -14.14 -0.85
N LEU A 53 3.45 -12.99 -0.21
CA LEU A 53 4.74 -12.29 -0.20
C LEU A 53 5.66 -12.92 0.87
N PRO A 54 6.98 -13.05 0.58
CA PRO A 54 7.93 -13.57 1.56
C PRO A 54 7.89 -12.79 2.88
N GLY A 55 7.74 -13.49 3.99
CA GLY A 55 7.77 -12.91 5.34
C GLY A 55 6.50 -12.20 5.79
N TRP A 56 5.45 -12.14 4.99
CA TRP A 56 4.21 -11.42 5.34
C TRP A 56 3.22 -12.21 6.21
N ASN A 57 3.52 -13.46 6.53
CA ASN A 57 2.68 -14.29 7.39
C ASN A 57 2.53 -13.75 8.83
N THR A 58 3.43 -12.86 9.27
CA THR A 58 3.38 -12.22 10.60
C THR A 58 2.83 -10.78 10.57
N ALA A 59 2.57 -10.24 9.38
CA ALA A 59 1.98 -8.91 9.24
C ALA A 59 0.52 -8.92 9.67
N VAL A 60 0.04 -7.79 10.19
CA VAL A 60 -1.36 -7.60 10.56
C VAL A 60 -1.93 -6.46 9.76
N ILE A 61 -2.99 -6.74 9.01
CA ILE A 61 -3.76 -5.77 8.24
C ILE A 61 -5.13 -5.64 8.92
N ALA A 62 -5.40 -4.49 9.52
CA ALA A 62 -6.66 -4.23 10.22
C ALA A 62 -7.65 -3.43 9.37
N GLU A 63 -7.14 -2.59 8.46
CA GLU A 63 -7.95 -1.75 7.56
C GLU A 63 -7.06 -1.18 6.45
N GLY A 64 -7.64 -0.47 5.49
CA GLY A 64 -6.93 -0.06 4.28
C GLY A 64 -6.20 1.28 4.33
N SER A 65 -6.53 2.15 5.28
CA SER A 65 -5.99 3.52 5.32
C SER A 65 -4.64 3.64 6.03
N GLY A 66 -4.32 2.70 6.92
CA GLY A 66 -3.14 2.76 7.76
C GLY A 66 -3.30 3.56 9.05
N ILE A 67 -4.50 4.11 9.33
CA ILE A 67 -4.74 4.89 10.56
C ILE A 67 -4.76 3.99 11.79
N SER A 68 -5.31 2.78 11.66
CA SER A 68 -5.42 1.88 12.80
C SER A 68 -4.04 1.43 13.27
N ARG A 69 -3.79 1.60 14.57
CA ARG A 69 -2.55 1.12 15.20
C ARG A 69 -2.52 -0.40 15.38
N LYS A 70 -3.59 -1.09 15.00
CA LYS A 70 -3.63 -2.55 14.91
C LYS A 70 -2.91 -3.06 13.65
N ASN A 71 -2.74 -2.21 12.63
CA ASN A 71 -1.88 -2.55 11.49
C ASN A 71 -0.43 -2.72 11.97
N ARG A 72 0.19 -3.82 11.60
CA ARG A 72 1.58 -4.13 11.97
C ARG A 72 2.35 -4.68 10.78
N VAL A 73 3.32 -3.92 10.33
CA VAL A 73 4.19 -4.27 9.20
C VAL A 73 5.61 -3.84 9.57
N THR A 74 6.57 -4.73 9.35
CA THR A 74 7.99 -4.41 9.56
C THR A 74 8.58 -3.72 8.33
N PRO A 75 9.72 -3.02 8.47
CA PRO A 75 10.44 -2.48 7.32
C PRO A 75 10.82 -3.54 6.29
N ALA A 76 11.23 -4.72 6.73
CA ALA A 76 11.57 -5.82 5.83
C ALA A 76 10.36 -6.31 5.02
N GLN A 77 9.20 -6.44 5.66
CA GLN A 77 7.95 -6.78 4.98
C GLN A 77 7.57 -5.72 3.95
N MET A 78 7.69 -4.44 4.30
CA MET A 78 7.42 -3.35 3.36
C MET A 78 8.39 -3.38 2.18
N GLY A 79 9.66 -3.70 2.40
CA GLY A 79 10.64 -3.88 1.34
C GLY A 79 10.23 -4.98 0.35
N THR A 80 9.73 -6.10 0.86
CA THR A 80 9.22 -7.21 0.04
C THR A 80 8.01 -6.77 -0.80
N LEU A 81 7.09 -6.01 -0.20
CA LEU A 81 5.94 -5.44 -0.93
C LEU A 81 6.42 -4.50 -2.05
N LEU A 82 7.39 -3.65 -1.78
CA LEU A 82 7.94 -2.73 -2.78
C LEU A 82 8.57 -3.47 -3.96
N MET A 83 9.23 -4.60 -3.72
CA MET A 83 9.75 -5.43 -4.81
C MET A 83 8.62 -5.94 -5.71
N ALA A 84 7.52 -6.39 -5.13
CA ALA A 84 6.34 -6.83 -5.88
C ALA A 84 5.63 -5.69 -6.60
N PHE A 85 5.61 -4.50 -6.01
CA PHE A 85 4.94 -3.32 -6.56
C PHE A 85 5.79 -2.57 -7.61
N MET A 86 7.07 -2.89 -7.74
CA MET A 86 8.01 -2.16 -8.61
C MET A 86 7.50 -1.94 -10.05
N PRO A 87 6.82 -2.90 -10.72
CA PRO A 87 6.24 -2.65 -12.03
C PRO A 87 5.22 -1.51 -12.08
N HIS A 88 4.68 -1.12 -10.94
CA HIS A 88 3.67 -0.08 -10.79
C HIS A 88 4.21 1.19 -10.11
N HIS A 89 5.52 1.35 -10.04
CA HIS A 89 6.17 2.45 -9.31
C HIS A 89 5.72 3.84 -9.77
N THR A 90 5.36 3.99 -11.05
CA THR A 90 4.90 5.28 -11.60
C THR A 90 3.55 5.74 -11.05
N LEU A 91 2.82 4.88 -10.34
CA LEU A 91 1.61 5.28 -9.63
C LEU A 91 1.93 6.10 -8.37
N MET A 92 3.16 6.03 -7.87
CA MET A 92 3.59 6.78 -6.69
C MET A 92 4.00 8.21 -7.06
N PRO A 93 3.83 9.17 -6.13
CA PRO A 93 4.35 10.53 -6.33
C PRO A 93 5.85 10.51 -6.62
N PHE A 94 6.25 11.36 -7.55
CA PHE A 94 7.66 11.51 -7.93
C PHE A 94 8.19 12.88 -7.52
N THR A 95 9.33 12.90 -6.85
CA THR A 95 10.03 14.13 -6.46
C THR A 95 11.53 13.96 -6.66
N GLY A 96 12.11 14.73 -7.59
CA GLY A 96 13.52 14.65 -7.90
C GLY A 96 13.92 13.30 -8.47
N THR A 97 14.50 12.44 -7.64
CA THR A 97 14.94 11.10 -8.03
C THR A 97 14.17 9.98 -7.31
N GLN A 98 13.11 10.33 -6.59
CA GLN A 98 12.41 9.38 -5.74
C GLN A 98 10.93 9.27 -6.09
N TYR A 99 10.44 8.02 -6.13
CA TYR A 99 9.03 7.68 -6.11
C TYR A 99 8.71 7.19 -4.70
N TYR A 100 7.90 7.92 -3.93
CA TYR A 100 7.67 7.51 -2.55
C TYR A 100 6.32 7.94 -2.01
N LYS A 101 5.88 7.19 -1.00
CA LYS A 101 4.68 7.47 -0.21
C LYS A 101 5.09 7.69 1.23
N THR A 102 4.53 8.71 1.85
CA THR A 102 4.70 8.99 3.27
C THR A 102 3.49 8.52 4.06
N GLY A 103 3.72 8.19 5.32
CA GLY A 103 2.68 7.96 6.31
C GLY A 103 3.04 8.69 7.60
N THR A 104 2.05 9.33 8.21
CA THR A 104 2.24 10.07 9.46
C THR A 104 1.08 9.81 10.40
N LEU A 105 1.41 9.33 11.59
CA LEU A 105 0.54 9.27 12.75
C LEU A 105 1.30 9.90 13.92
N THR A 106 0.59 10.23 15.01
CA THR A 106 1.26 10.71 16.23
C THR A 106 2.30 9.68 16.68
N GLY A 107 3.57 10.09 16.70
CA GLY A 107 4.69 9.23 17.12
C GLY A 107 5.15 8.22 16.05
N VAL A 108 4.60 8.26 14.85
CA VAL A 108 4.99 7.36 13.74
C VAL A 108 5.18 8.15 12.46
N ARG A 109 6.33 8.00 11.84
CA ARG A 109 6.61 8.56 10.53
C ARG A 109 7.22 7.50 9.64
N THR A 110 6.69 7.36 8.43
CA THR A 110 7.16 6.38 7.47
C THR A 110 7.38 7.03 6.11
N ARG A 111 8.35 6.48 5.40
CA ARG A 111 8.56 6.77 3.98
C ARG A 111 8.96 5.47 3.29
N ALA A 112 8.28 5.14 2.22
CA ALA A 112 8.55 3.92 1.47
C ALA A 112 8.43 4.20 -0.01
N GLY A 113 9.34 3.66 -0.80
CA GLY A 113 9.33 3.88 -2.23
C GLY A 113 10.61 3.41 -2.91
N TYR A 114 10.97 4.11 -3.98
CA TYR A 114 12.12 3.77 -4.81
C TYR A 114 12.93 5.02 -5.11
N PHE A 115 14.23 4.87 -5.20
CA PHE A 115 15.09 5.89 -5.80
C PHE A 115 15.72 5.36 -7.09
N ALA A 116 15.90 6.26 -8.06
CA ALA A 116 16.59 5.94 -9.29
C ALA A 116 18.10 6.10 -9.07
N GLY A 117 18.83 5.00 -9.28
CA GLY A 117 20.28 5.01 -9.22
C GLY A 117 20.91 5.62 -10.49
N THR A 118 22.21 5.89 -10.43
CA THR A 118 22.99 6.35 -11.59
C THR A 118 23.06 5.30 -12.71
N ASP A 119 22.79 4.05 -12.37
CA ASP A 119 22.72 2.91 -13.30
C ASP A 119 21.34 2.75 -13.96
N HIS A 120 20.43 3.72 -13.78
CA HIS A 120 19.04 3.71 -14.27
C HIS A 120 18.17 2.61 -13.68
N ARG A 121 18.60 1.99 -12.57
CA ARG A 121 17.82 1.00 -11.82
C ARG A 121 17.08 1.65 -10.68
N LEU A 122 15.93 1.04 -10.30
CA LEU A 122 15.18 1.43 -9.14
C LEU A 122 15.62 0.60 -7.93
N TYR A 123 15.84 1.30 -6.82
CA TYR A 123 16.22 0.69 -5.55
C TYR A 123 15.12 0.98 -4.52
N PRO A 124 14.50 -0.04 -3.94
CA PRO A 124 13.49 0.19 -2.91
C PRO A 124 14.14 0.69 -1.61
N PHE A 125 13.42 1.52 -0.90
CA PHE A 125 13.83 1.97 0.43
C PHE A 125 12.62 2.07 1.36
N VAL A 126 12.85 1.84 2.65
CA VAL A 126 11.84 1.94 3.70
C VAL A 126 12.46 2.62 4.91
N ILE A 127 11.80 3.65 5.40
CA ILE A 127 12.17 4.33 6.64
C ILE A 127 10.94 4.33 7.55
N MET A 128 11.08 3.76 8.73
CA MET A 128 10.04 3.76 9.76
C MET A 128 10.62 4.28 11.07
N LYS A 129 9.99 5.31 11.63
CA LYS A 129 10.40 5.95 12.88
C LYS A 129 9.24 6.06 13.85
#